data_61b0b1fcd96973c8a4a870f19e97294b
#
_entry.id   61b0b1fcd96973c8a4a870f19e97294b
#
_cell.length_a   1.000
_cell.length_b   1.000
_cell.length_c   1.000
_cell.angle_alpha   90.00
_cell.angle_beta   90.00
_cell.angle_gamma   90.00
#
_symmetry.space_group_name_H-M   'P 1'
#
loop_
_entity.id
_entity.type
_entity.pdbx_description
1 polymer ?
#
loop_
_entity_poly.entity_id
_entity_poly.type
_entity_poly.pdbx_seq_one_letter_code
_entity_poly.pdbx_strand_id
1 'polypeptide(L)'
;VTDPSAPSTTEVGPSTTTARAADRAAALLRSNRHRRRVRRWVAIGTIPLTLAALLFVGKLLSMYAFAHQAITAYVVDDFAGAEASARGQDFLNWFEPYKAPFNIGTALGAAEQLPEARVQLEEALDLATGLEVCAVRINLALIIERMGDAARADGDGTGAAALYGEALGITADTPEECRSDEAQQQSPDPQRDMSDSLDGTADRLKQKQQEEQQPQPQPQPGEKEQPSEDKLKGLQDKLEQGTQERDQQQGDDPGGSGTEKPW
;
A
#
# COMPACT_ATOMS: atom_id res chain seq x y z
N VAL A 1 -109.47 -39.57 -0.46
CA VAL A 1 -109.49 -38.11 -0.50
C VAL A 1 -108.11 -37.59 -0.41
N THR A 2 -107.69 -37.08 -1.54
CA THR A 2 -106.66 -36.11 -1.87
C THR A 2 -105.43 -35.90 -1.00
N ASP A 3 -104.36 -36.36 -1.52
CA ASP A 3 -103.01 -36.06 -1.19
C ASP A 3 -102.62 -34.64 -1.70
N PRO A 4 -101.91 -33.81 -0.96
CA PRO A 4 -101.26 -32.62 -1.48
C PRO A 4 -99.72 -32.88 -1.72
N SER A 5 -99.37 -32.84 -2.93
CA SER A 5 -98.00 -32.85 -3.49
C SER A 5 -97.11 -31.84 -2.73
N ALA A 6 -95.93 -32.31 -2.28
CA ALA A 6 -94.87 -31.48 -1.82
C ALA A 6 -94.18 -30.79 -3.02
N PRO A 7 -93.72 -29.54 -2.96
CA PRO A 7 -92.99 -28.90 -4.00
C PRO A 7 -91.58 -29.41 -4.04
N SER A 8 -91.13 -29.92 -5.21
CA SER A 8 -89.76 -30.28 -5.52
C SER A 8 -88.92 -28.99 -5.55
N THR A 9 -88.03 -28.78 -4.62
CA THR A 9 -87.00 -27.77 -4.67
C THR A 9 -85.96 -28.17 -5.74
N THR A 10 -86.09 -27.59 -6.91
CA THR A 10 -85.03 -27.69 -7.98
C THR A 10 -83.84 -26.96 -7.47
N GLU A 11 -82.78 -27.64 -7.03
CA GLU A 11 -81.44 -27.08 -6.85
C GLU A 11 -80.93 -26.57 -8.21
N VAL A 12 -80.98 -25.27 -8.38
CA VAL A 12 -80.32 -24.60 -9.56
C VAL A 12 -78.82 -24.66 -9.36
N GLY A 13 -78.24 -25.66 -9.95
CA GLY A 13 -76.77 -25.74 -9.98
C GLY A 13 -76.18 -24.49 -10.59
N PRO A 14 -74.94 -24.09 -10.15
CA PRO A 14 -74.32 -22.85 -10.59
C PRO A 14 -74.23 -22.84 -12.14
N SER A 15 -74.68 -21.74 -12.73
CA SER A 15 -74.61 -21.57 -14.18
C SER A 15 -73.17 -21.71 -14.69
N THR A 16 -72.92 -22.27 -15.89
CA THR A 16 -71.58 -22.50 -16.46
C THR A 16 -70.75 -21.24 -16.51
N THR A 17 -71.34 -20.07 -16.52
CA THR A 17 -70.69 -18.76 -16.47
C THR A 17 -70.10 -18.45 -15.05
N THR A 18 -70.82 -18.79 -13.98
CA THR A 18 -70.29 -18.61 -12.61
C THR A 18 -69.18 -19.59 -12.29
N ALA A 19 -69.24 -20.83 -12.77
CA ALA A 19 -68.16 -21.82 -12.64
C ALA A 19 -66.85 -21.33 -13.37
N ARG A 20 -66.96 -20.84 -14.59
CA ARG A 20 -65.83 -20.27 -15.35
C ARG A 20 -65.26 -19.04 -14.69
N ALA A 21 -66.06 -18.18 -14.08
CA ALA A 21 -65.58 -17.00 -13.33
C ALA A 21 -64.81 -17.41 -12.06
N ALA A 22 -65.30 -18.41 -11.34
CA ALA A 22 -64.63 -18.96 -10.16
C ALA A 22 -63.27 -19.61 -10.50
N ASP A 23 -63.19 -20.35 -11.62
CA ASP A 23 -61.95 -20.96 -12.09
C ASP A 23 -60.89 -19.91 -12.50
N ARG A 24 -61.32 -18.82 -13.17
CA ARG A 24 -60.43 -17.69 -13.50
C ARG A 24 -59.92 -16.99 -12.25
N ALA A 25 -60.77 -16.73 -11.27
CA ALA A 25 -60.40 -16.14 -10.00
C ALA A 25 -59.39 -17.02 -9.23
N ALA A 26 -59.63 -18.33 -9.20
CA ALA A 26 -58.73 -19.29 -8.58
C ALA A 26 -57.38 -19.37 -9.29
N ALA A 27 -57.35 -19.27 -10.60
CA ALA A 27 -56.09 -19.22 -11.42
C ALA A 27 -55.31 -17.94 -11.13
N LEU A 28 -55.98 -16.78 -11.02
CA LEU A 28 -55.34 -15.51 -10.67
C LEU A 28 -54.75 -15.51 -9.25
N LEU A 29 -55.46 -16.10 -8.31
CA LEU A 29 -55.00 -16.23 -6.91
C LEU A 29 -53.77 -17.17 -6.84
N ARG A 30 -53.77 -18.27 -7.59
CA ARG A 30 -52.61 -19.18 -7.70
C ARG A 30 -51.40 -18.49 -8.31
N SER A 31 -51.60 -17.77 -9.41
CA SER A 31 -50.56 -16.98 -10.06
C SER A 31 -49.98 -15.91 -9.11
N ASN A 32 -50.81 -15.18 -8.36
CA ASN A 32 -50.34 -14.18 -7.40
C ASN A 32 -49.58 -14.80 -6.22
N ARG A 33 -50.00 -15.98 -5.73
CA ARG A 33 -49.24 -16.70 -4.68
C ARG A 33 -47.86 -17.14 -5.20
N HIS A 34 -47.82 -17.64 -6.43
CA HIS A 34 -46.54 -18.02 -7.07
C HIS A 34 -45.62 -16.81 -7.23
N ARG A 35 -46.13 -15.70 -7.79
CA ARG A 35 -45.36 -14.44 -7.95
C ARG A 35 -44.86 -13.90 -6.59
N ARG A 36 -45.65 -13.96 -5.53
CA ARG A 36 -45.26 -13.57 -4.16
C ARG A 36 -44.15 -14.48 -3.61
N ARG A 37 -44.24 -15.82 -3.86
CA ARG A 37 -43.17 -16.75 -3.45
C ARG A 37 -41.87 -16.47 -4.21
N VAL A 38 -41.93 -16.33 -5.54
CA VAL A 38 -40.77 -16.03 -6.34
C VAL A 38 -40.13 -14.72 -5.91
N ARG A 39 -40.91 -13.64 -5.71
CA ARG A 39 -40.37 -12.36 -5.22
C ARG A 39 -39.71 -12.50 -3.86
N ARG A 40 -40.27 -13.29 -2.92
CA ARG A 40 -39.64 -13.54 -1.62
C ARG A 40 -38.32 -14.29 -1.75
N TRP A 41 -38.29 -15.33 -2.56
CA TRP A 41 -37.06 -16.10 -2.78
C TRP A 41 -35.97 -15.26 -3.49
N VAL A 42 -36.38 -14.47 -4.46
CA VAL A 42 -35.47 -13.52 -5.10
C VAL A 42 -34.94 -12.51 -4.09
N ALA A 43 -35.82 -11.90 -3.27
CA ALA A 43 -35.37 -10.96 -2.25
C ALA A 43 -34.47 -11.61 -1.21
N ILE A 44 -34.78 -12.82 -0.73
CA ILE A 44 -33.95 -13.58 0.22
C ILE A 44 -32.55 -13.86 -0.39
N GLY A 45 -32.48 -14.16 -1.68
CA GLY A 45 -31.20 -14.41 -2.37
C GLY A 45 -30.44 -13.16 -2.72
N THR A 46 -31.11 -12.07 -3.11
CA THR A 46 -30.43 -10.85 -3.59
C THR A 46 -30.00 -9.92 -2.44
N ILE A 47 -30.75 -9.83 -1.35
CA ILE A 47 -30.41 -8.96 -0.22
C ILE A 47 -29.02 -9.27 0.38
N PRO A 48 -28.70 -10.54 0.76
CA PRO A 48 -27.38 -10.83 1.31
C PRO A 48 -26.25 -10.60 0.30
N LEU A 49 -26.48 -10.90 -0.99
CA LEU A 49 -25.50 -10.64 -2.04
C LEU A 49 -25.24 -9.13 -2.22
N THR A 50 -26.29 -8.33 -2.23
CA THR A 50 -26.17 -6.87 -2.31
C THR A 50 -25.47 -6.31 -1.07
N LEU A 51 -25.80 -6.82 0.12
CA LEU A 51 -25.15 -6.40 1.36
C LEU A 51 -23.65 -6.76 1.34
N ALA A 52 -23.30 -7.97 0.91
CA ALA A 52 -21.91 -8.38 0.77
C ALA A 52 -21.15 -7.49 -0.23
N ALA A 53 -21.76 -7.18 -1.37
CA ALA A 53 -21.19 -6.26 -2.35
C ALA A 53 -20.97 -4.85 -1.79
N LEU A 54 -21.95 -4.32 -1.02
CA LEU A 54 -21.81 -3.00 -0.39
C LEU A 54 -20.71 -2.99 0.69
N LEU A 55 -20.61 -4.04 1.50
CA LEU A 55 -19.55 -4.18 2.49
C LEU A 55 -18.18 -4.27 1.81
N PHE A 56 -18.09 -5.01 0.70
CA PHE A 56 -16.88 -5.10 -0.09
C PHE A 56 -16.44 -3.74 -0.67
N VAL A 57 -17.37 -3.01 -1.30
CA VAL A 57 -17.10 -1.66 -1.81
C VAL A 57 -16.71 -0.72 -0.67
N GLY A 58 -17.43 -0.77 0.47
CA GLY A 58 -17.09 0.00 1.67
C GLY A 58 -15.69 -0.30 2.17
N LYS A 59 -15.27 -1.58 2.15
CA LYS A 59 -13.89 -1.97 2.50
C LYS A 59 -12.85 -1.39 1.55
N LEU A 60 -13.06 -1.50 0.23
CA LEU A 60 -12.14 -0.90 -0.74
C LEU A 60 -12.01 0.62 -0.54
N LEU A 61 -13.13 1.33 -0.38
CA LEU A 61 -13.10 2.77 -0.12
C LEU A 61 -12.38 3.11 1.18
N SER A 62 -12.52 2.30 2.23
CA SER A 62 -11.79 2.50 3.49
C SER A 62 -10.28 2.34 3.32
N MET A 63 -9.82 1.40 2.50
CA MET A 63 -8.39 1.23 2.20
C MET A 63 -7.82 2.46 1.52
N TYR A 64 -8.53 3.02 0.53
CA TYR A 64 -8.13 4.27 -0.12
C TYR A 64 -8.11 5.45 0.86
N ALA A 65 -9.10 5.53 1.74
CA ALA A 65 -9.15 6.60 2.74
C ALA A 65 -7.96 6.52 3.71
N PHE A 66 -7.64 5.34 4.22
CA PHE A 66 -6.49 5.13 5.09
C PHE A 66 -5.16 5.37 4.36
N ALA A 67 -5.02 4.93 3.10
CA ALA A 67 -3.84 5.22 2.30
C ALA A 67 -3.64 6.73 2.11
N HIS A 68 -4.70 7.44 1.75
CA HIS A 68 -4.64 8.90 1.60
C HIS A 68 -4.30 9.60 2.92
N GLN A 69 -4.86 9.16 4.04
CA GLN A 69 -4.53 9.71 5.36
C GLN A 69 -3.07 9.45 5.74
N ALA A 70 -2.56 8.23 5.48
CA ALA A 70 -1.16 7.90 5.73
C ALA A 70 -0.20 8.79 4.92
N ILE A 71 -0.46 8.97 3.62
CA ILE A 71 0.33 9.84 2.76
C ILE A 71 0.25 11.29 3.24
N THR A 72 -0.94 11.79 3.56
CA THR A 72 -1.13 13.18 4.00
C THR A 72 -0.40 13.46 5.31
N ALA A 73 -0.49 12.54 6.28
CA ALA A 73 0.24 12.63 7.54
C ALA A 73 1.75 12.58 7.32
N TYR A 74 2.21 11.68 6.46
CA TYR A 74 3.62 11.55 6.09
C TYR A 74 4.20 12.84 5.50
N VAL A 75 3.45 13.49 4.59
CA VAL A 75 3.89 14.72 3.89
C VAL A 75 4.06 15.91 4.85
N VAL A 76 3.33 15.91 5.98
CA VAL A 76 3.45 16.97 7.01
C VAL A 76 4.30 16.54 8.20
N ASP A 77 5.11 15.48 8.03
CA ASP A 77 6.02 14.92 9.05
C ASP A 77 5.31 14.38 10.31
N ASP A 78 3.99 14.11 10.24
CA ASP A 78 3.25 13.37 11.25
C ASP A 78 3.41 11.87 11.03
N PHE A 79 4.59 11.34 11.31
CA PHE A 79 4.91 9.93 11.06
C PHE A 79 4.11 8.99 11.97
N ALA A 80 3.76 9.40 13.16
CA ALA A 80 2.89 8.62 14.05
C ALA A 80 1.46 8.53 13.49
N GLY A 81 0.92 9.61 12.96
CA GLY A 81 -0.36 9.63 12.25
C GLY A 81 -0.34 8.81 10.96
N ALA A 82 0.78 8.85 10.23
CA ALA A 82 1.01 8.03 9.03
C ALA A 82 1.00 6.54 9.36
N GLU A 83 1.74 6.12 10.39
CA GLU A 83 1.76 4.74 10.90
C GLU A 83 0.37 4.27 11.34
N ALA A 84 -0.32 5.06 12.17
CA ALA A 84 -1.65 4.71 12.65
C ALA A 84 -2.66 4.53 11.50
N SER A 85 -2.59 5.39 10.49
CA SER A 85 -3.42 5.29 9.28
C SER A 85 -3.05 4.06 8.45
N ALA A 86 -1.76 3.76 8.29
CA ALA A 86 -1.28 2.58 7.59
C ALA A 86 -1.78 1.27 8.24
N ARG A 87 -1.78 1.18 9.58
CA ARG A 87 -2.36 0.05 10.32
C ARG A 87 -3.85 -0.16 10.01
N GLY A 88 -4.60 0.90 9.72
CA GLY A 88 -6.00 0.81 9.30
C GLY A 88 -6.21 0.10 7.96
N GLN A 89 -5.17 -0.01 7.13
CA GLN A 89 -5.24 -0.73 5.84
C GLN A 89 -5.19 -2.25 6.00
N ASP A 90 -4.60 -2.77 7.08
CA ASP A 90 -4.34 -4.19 7.28
C ASP A 90 -5.62 -5.02 7.44
N PHE A 91 -6.62 -4.51 8.14
CA PHE A 91 -7.85 -5.25 8.42
C PHE A 91 -8.54 -5.76 7.16
N LEU A 92 -8.61 -7.09 6.96
CA LEU A 92 -9.22 -7.75 5.79
C LEU A 92 -8.62 -7.29 4.44
N ASN A 93 -7.34 -7.02 4.40
CA ASN A 93 -6.63 -6.68 3.17
C ASN A 93 -6.17 -7.95 2.44
N TRP A 94 -7.03 -8.52 1.61
CA TRP A 94 -6.74 -9.73 0.82
C TRP A 94 -6.20 -9.44 -0.58
N PHE A 95 -6.25 -8.18 -1.04
CA PHE A 95 -5.90 -7.81 -2.41
C PHE A 95 -4.48 -7.28 -2.53
N GLU A 96 -4.05 -6.49 -1.56
CA GLU A 96 -2.74 -5.85 -1.53
C GLU A 96 -2.14 -5.97 -0.11
N PRO A 97 -1.94 -7.20 0.36
CA PRO A 97 -1.56 -7.45 1.76
C PRO A 97 -0.24 -6.79 2.15
N TYR A 98 0.67 -6.59 1.21
CA TYR A 98 1.97 -5.95 1.44
C TYR A 98 1.87 -4.45 1.76
N LYS A 99 0.79 -3.75 1.33
CA LYS A 99 0.71 -2.28 1.44
C LYS A 99 0.67 -1.78 2.88
N ALA A 100 -0.01 -2.48 3.77
CA ALA A 100 -0.06 -2.06 5.17
C ALA A 100 1.33 -2.10 5.82
N PRO A 101 2.05 -3.24 5.87
CA PRO A 101 3.39 -3.28 6.43
C PRO A 101 4.39 -2.39 5.66
N PHE A 102 4.27 -2.24 4.34
CA PHE A 102 5.08 -1.31 3.56
C PHE A 102 4.93 0.13 4.03
N ASN A 103 3.70 0.63 4.17
CA ASN A 103 3.43 1.99 4.59
C ASN A 103 3.80 2.20 6.07
N ILE A 104 3.60 1.21 6.94
CA ILE A 104 4.04 1.25 8.34
C ILE A 104 5.57 1.33 8.40
N GLY A 105 6.27 0.46 7.70
CA GLY A 105 7.74 0.46 7.65
C GLY A 105 8.32 1.77 7.12
N THR A 106 7.68 2.34 6.10
CA THR A 106 8.06 3.66 5.56
C THR A 106 7.87 4.77 6.59
N ALA A 107 6.75 4.81 7.32
CA ALA A 107 6.49 5.79 8.36
C ALA A 107 7.44 5.64 9.55
N LEU A 108 7.70 4.41 10.01
CA LEU A 108 8.66 4.10 11.08
C LEU A 108 10.09 4.50 10.67
N GLY A 109 10.46 4.24 9.42
CA GLY A 109 11.76 4.66 8.88
C GLY A 109 11.92 6.17 8.91
N ALA A 110 10.90 6.93 8.52
CA ALA A 110 10.91 8.39 8.59
C ALA A 110 10.97 8.90 10.04
N ALA A 111 10.37 8.17 10.98
CA ALA A 111 10.44 8.44 12.43
C ALA A 111 11.76 7.98 13.09
N GLU A 112 12.78 7.57 12.33
CA GLU A 112 14.08 7.04 12.82
C GLU A 112 13.96 5.75 13.64
N GLN A 113 12.82 5.04 13.61
CA GLN A 113 12.61 3.75 14.25
C GLN A 113 13.05 2.63 13.29
N LEU A 114 14.35 2.61 12.99
CA LEU A 114 14.92 1.79 11.92
C LEU A 114 14.78 0.27 12.14
N PRO A 115 14.98 -0.29 13.37
CA PRO A 115 14.79 -1.72 13.59
C PRO A 115 13.35 -2.17 13.34
N GLU A 116 12.36 -1.40 13.80
CA GLU A 116 10.95 -1.67 13.63
C GLU A 116 10.52 -1.49 12.16
N ALA A 117 11.06 -0.47 11.49
CA ALA A 117 10.87 -0.22 10.06
C ALA A 117 11.34 -1.42 9.23
N ARG A 118 12.52 -1.95 9.55
CA ARG A 118 13.08 -3.14 8.89
C ARG A 118 12.12 -4.33 9.01
N VAL A 119 11.64 -4.65 10.20
CA VAL A 119 10.71 -5.78 10.43
C VAL A 119 9.46 -5.63 9.57
N GLN A 120 8.90 -4.43 9.49
CA GLN A 120 7.69 -4.20 8.70
C GLN A 120 7.96 -4.30 7.18
N LEU A 121 9.11 -3.85 6.70
CA LEU A 121 9.47 -3.96 5.29
C LEU A 121 9.85 -5.40 4.90
N GLU A 122 10.44 -6.18 5.78
CA GLU A 122 10.65 -7.61 5.58
C GLU A 122 9.31 -8.35 5.47
N GLU A 123 8.33 -8.06 6.35
CA GLU A 123 6.97 -8.58 6.25
C GLU A 123 6.30 -8.16 4.93
N ALA A 124 6.46 -6.91 4.52
CA ALA A 124 5.95 -6.43 3.24
C ALA A 124 6.56 -7.20 2.05
N LEU A 125 7.86 -7.51 2.12
CA LEU A 125 8.56 -8.24 1.07
C LEU A 125 8.05 -9.68 0.94
N ASP A 126 7.75 -10.35 2.06
CA ASP A 126 7.18 -11.69 2.06
C ASP A 126 5.76 -11.74 1.45
N LEU A 127 5.03 -10.63 1.51
CA LEU A 127 3.66 -10.50 1.01
C LEU A 127 3.58 -9.92 -0.41
N ALA A 128 4.63 -9.23 -0.87
CA ALA A 128 4.68 -8.58 -2.17
C ALA A 128 4.86 -9.59 -3.31
N THR A 129 4.24 -9.34 -4.45
CA THR A 129 4.31 -10.19 -5.63
C THR A 129 4.56 -9.38 -6.91
N GLY A 130 5.19 -9.99 -7.91
CA GLY A 130 5.45 -9.30 -9.19
C GLY A 130 6.23 -8.01 -9.00
N LEU A 131 5.80 -6.93 -9.64
CA LEU A 131 6.48 -5.63 -9.57
C LEU A 131 6.33 -4.90 -8.23
N GLU A 132 5.44 -5.35 -7.36
CA GLU A 132 5.29 -4.78 -6.01
C GLU A 132 6.57 -4.92 -5.18
N VAL A 133 7.36 -5.97 -5.43
CA VAL A 133 8.64 -6.21 -4.74
C VAL A 133 9.66 -5.08 -4.96
N CYS A 134 9.55 -4.33 -6.06
CA CYS A 134 10.53 -3.33 -6.44
C CYS A 134 10.62 -2.20 -5.42
N ALA A 135 9.49 -1.55 -5.13
CA ALA A 135 9.43 -0.48 -4.15
C ALA A 135 9.76 -0.97 -2.72
N VAL A 136 9.32 -2.19 -2.38
CA VAL A 136 9.62 -2.78 -1.06
C VAL A 136 11.11 -3.02 -0.87
N ARG A 137 11.80 -3.59 -1.87
CA ARG A 137 13.25 -3.84 -1.81
C ARG A 137 14.07 -2.55 -1.74
N ILE A 138 13.68 -1.53 -2.50
CA ILE A 138 14.35 -0.22 -2.45
C ILE A 138 14.24 0.38 -1.04
N ASN A 139 13.04 0.40 -0.45
CA ASN A 139 12.86 0.93 0.89
C ASN A 139 13.56 0.09 1.96
N LEU A 140 13.54 -1.24 1.85
CA LEU A 140 14.24 -2.13 2.78
C LEU A 140 15.75 -1.88 2.72
N ALA A 141 16.34 -1.81 1.51
CA ALA A 141 17.74 -1.50 1.35
C ALA A 141 18.12 -0.13 1.94
N LEU A 142 17.26 0.89 1.75
CA LEU A 142 17.46 2.21 2.34
C LEU A 142 17.43 2.18 3.88
N ILE A 143 16.50 1.45 4.48
CA ILE A 143 16.43 1.33 5.95
C ILE A 143 17.67 0.62 6.50
N ILE A 144 18.12 -0.46 5.87
CA ILE A 144 19.33 -1.19 6.30
C ILE A 144 20.57 -0.33 6.08
N GLU A 145 20.65 0.46 5.01
CA GLU A 145 21.71 1.44 4.80
C GLU A 145 21.77 2.45 5.96
N ARG A 146 20.62 3.02 6.36
CA ARG A 146 20.54 3.97 7.48
C ARG A 146 20.92 3.32 8.82
N MET A 147 20.59 2.04 9.03
CA MET A 147 21.07 1.28 10.19
C MET A 147 22.61 1.17 10.15
N GLY A 148 23.19 0.96 8.97
CA GLY A 148 24.64 0.97 8.78
C GLY A 148 25.26 2.34 9.09
N ASP A 149 24.60 3.43 8.65
CA ASP A 149 25.04 4.80 8.98
C ASP A 149 25.02 5.07 10.48
N ALA A 150 24.00 4.58 11.19
CA ALA A 150 23.91 4.67 12.65
C ALA A 150 25.02 3.87 13.33
N ALA A 151 25.27 2.63 12.93
CA ALA A 151 26.36 1.80 13.44
C ALA A 151 27.74 2.46 13.24
N ARG A 152 27.95 3.04 12.06
CA ARG A 152 29.17 3.81 11.76
C ARG A 152 29.31 5.04 12.67
N ALA A 153 28.23 5.76 12.91
CA ALA A 153 28.22 6.91 13.80
C ALA A 153 28.55 6.51 15.27
N ASP A 154 28.16 5.32 15.67
CA ASP A 154 28.46 4.72 16.98
C ASP A 154 29.90 4.14 17.05
N GLY A 155 30.66 4.17 15.94
CA GLY A 155 32.02 3.65 15.86
C GLY A 155 32.11 2.14 15.58
N ASP A 156 30.98 1.48 15.28
CA ASP A 156 30.95 0.07 14.85
C ASP A 156 31.10 -0.05 13.33
N GLY A 157 32.29 0.19 12.82
CA GLY A 157 32.60 0.06 11.39
C GLY A 157 32.39 -1.37 10.87
N THR A 158 32.60 -2.41 11.70
CA THR A 158 32.34 -3.80 11.29
C THR A 158 30.85 -4.07 11.11
N GLY A 159 30.03 -3.63 12.05
CA GLY A 159 28.58 -3.69 11.97
C GLY A 159 28.05 -2.88 10.78
N ALA A 160 28.59 -1.68 10.57
CA ALA A 160 28.25 -0.83 9.44
C ALA A 160 28.54 -1.52 8.10
N ALA A 161 29.76 -2.07 7.90
CA ALA A 161 30.14 -2.79 6.71
C ALA A 161 29.25 -4.01 6.43
N ALA A 162 28.83 -4.73 7.47
CA ALA A 162 27.92 -5.86 7.36
C ALA A 162 26.53 -5.42 6.87
N LEU A 163 25.99 -4.33 7.45
CA LEU A 163 24.69 -3.77 7.05
C LEU A 163 24.71 -3.21 5.62
N TYR A 164 25.78 -2.51 5.22
CA TYR A 164 25.91 -2.08 3.82
C TYR A 164 26.01 -3.25 2.85
N GLY A 165 26.70 -4.33 3.25
CA GLY A 165 26.76 -5.56 2.46
C GLY A 165 25.40 -6.23 2.31
N GLU A 166 24.60 -6.25 3.37
CA GLU A 166 23.24 -6.78 3.35
C GLU A 166 22.33 -5.95 2.43
N ALA A 167 22.33 -4.61 2.58
CA ALA A 167 21.56 -3.72 1.72
C ALA A 167 21.96 -3.87 0.24
N LEU A 168 23.27 -4.02 -0.04
CA LEU A 168 23.78 -4.27 -1.38
C LEU A 168 23.27 -5.60 -1.93
N GLY A 169 23.22 -6.67 -1.11
CA GLY A 169 22.65 -7.96 -1.49
C GLY A 169 21.18 -7.84 -1.89
N ILE A 170 20.37 -7.14 -1.08
CA ILE A 170 18.95 -6.90 -1.39
C ILE A 170 18.80 -6.16 -2.71
N THR A 171 19.64 -5.14 -2.96
CA THR A 171 19.62 -4.36 -4.20
C THR A 171 20.03 -5.22 -5.40
N ALA A 172 21.07 -6.05 -5.25
CA ALA A 172 21.57 -6.94 -6.31
C ALA A 172 20.59 -8.06 -6.65
N ASP A 173 19.89 -8.59 -5.64
CA ASP A 173 18.87 -9.65 -5.80
C ASP A 173 17.52 -9.10 -6.28
N THR A 174 17.41 -7.78 -6.53
CA THR A 174 16.19 -7.19 -7.06
C THR A 174 15.97 -7.67 -8.50
N PRO A 175 14.76 -8.18 -8.83
CA PRO A 175 14.45 -8.68 -10.17
C PRO A 175 14.74 -7.67 -11.27
N GLU A 176 15.21 -8.15 -12.43
CA GLU A 176 15.52 -7.29 -13.59
C GLU A 176 14.27 -6.54 -14.08
N GLU A 177 13.09 -7.12 -13.91
CA GLU A 177 11.80 -6.51 -14.24
C GLU A 177 11.57 -5.19 -13.49
N CYS A 178 12.24 -4.98 -12.34
CA CYS A 178 12.17 -3.72 -11.59
C CYS A 178 12.84 -2.53 -12.32
N ARG A 179 13.59 -2.81 -13.38
CA ARG A 179 14.19 -1.79 -14.27
C ARG A 179 13.36 -1.52 -15.53
N SER A 180 12.18 -2.13 -15.64
CA SER A 180 11.30 -1.98 -16.80
C SER A 180 10.46 -0.71 -16.74
N ASP A 181 9.96 -0.29 -17.91
CA ASP A 181 9.01 0.82 -18.01
C ASP A 181 7.70 0.52 -17.25
N GLU A 182 7.30 -0.76 -17.16
CA GLU A 182 6.12 -1.17 -16.38
C GLU A 182 6.33 -0.97 -14.88
N ALA A 183 7.54 -1.26 -14.37
CA ALA A 183 7.87 -1.00 -12.98
C ALA A 183 7.86 0.51 -12.70
N GLN A 184 8.41 1.32 -13.61
CA GLN A 184 8.40 2.78 -13.49
C GLN A 184 6.98 3.34 -13.45
N GLN A 185 6.04 2.82 -14.24
CA GLN A 185 4.64 3.23 -14.22
C GLN A 185 3.92 2.89 -12.90
N GLN A 186 4.40 1.89 -12.17
CA GLN A 186 3.87 1.50 -10.86
C GLN A 186 4.58 2.22 -9.71
N SER A 187 5.62 2.99 -9.99
CA SER A 187 6.31 3.79 -8.98
C SER A 187 5.33 4.80 -8.37
N PRO A 188 5.28 4.92 -7.03
CA PRO A 188 4.49 5.94 -6.37
C PRO A 188 5.00 7.36 -6.63
N ASP A 189 6.24 7.50 -7.09
CA ASP A 189 6.83 8.76 -7.51
C ASP A 189 7.24 8.68 -9.00
N PRO A 190 6.43 9.25 -9.92
CA PRO A 190 6.72 9.21 -11.35
C PRO A 190 7.98 9.99 -11.76
N GLN A 191 8.48 10.90 -10.91
CA GLN A 191 9.66 11.72 -11.20
C GLN A 191 10.96 11.00 -10.82
N ARG A 192 10.86 9.93 -10.03
CA ARG A 192 12.01 9.15 -9.58
C ARG A 192 12.15 7.90 -10.43
N ASP A 193 13.22 7.81 -11.20
CA ASP A 193 13.53 6.61 -11.98
C ASP A 193 13.93 5.46 -11.06
N MET A 194 13.26 4.33 -11.22
CA MET A 194 13.45 3.16 -10.37
C MET A 194 14.77 2.45 -10.67
N SER A 195 15.19 2.41 -11.95
CA SER A 195 16.47 1.86 -12.38
C SER A 195 17.62 2.70 -11.82
N ASP A 196 17.56 4.01 -12.01
CA ASP A 196 18.57 4.95 -11.49
C ASP A 196 18.67 4.88 -9.96
N SER A 197 17.54 4.70 -9.28
CA SER A 197 17.49 4.54 -7.82
C SER A 197 18.18 3.27 -7.35
N LEU A 198 17.98 2.15 -8.04
CA LEU A 198 18.65 0.88 -7.74
C LEU A 198 20.15 0.96 -7.99
N ASP A 199 20.56 1.50 -9.14
CA ASP A 199 21.97 1.58 -9.52
C ASP A 199 22.73 2.58 -8.63
N GLY A 200 22.15 3.75 -8.38
CA GLY A 200 22.71 4.75 -7.46
C GLY A 200 22.83 4.23 -6.03
N THR A 201 21.84 3.46 -5.55
CA THR A 201 21.90 2.80 -4.24
C THR A 201 23.01 1.75 -4.19
N ALA A 202 23.13 0.90 -5.23
CA ALA A 202 24.19 -0.10 -5.30
C ALA A 202 25.59 0.54 -5.28
N ASP A 203 25.80 1.60 -6.02
CA ASP A 203 27.11 2.28 -6.08
C ASP A 203 27.46 2.99 -4.77
N ARG A 204 26.50 3.66 -4.14
CA ARG A 204 26.65 4.29 -2.82
C ARG A 204 26.96 3.25 -1.73
N LEU A 205 26.26 2.12 -1.74
CA LEU A 205 26.50 1.04 -0.77
C LEU A 205 27.88 0.39 -0.94
N LYS A 206 28.32 0.16 -2.19
CA LYS A 206 29.68 -0.32 -2.48
C LYS A 206 30.74 0.63 -1.94
N GLN A 207 30.55 1.92 -2.17
CA GLN A 207 31.50 2.94 -1.67
C GLN A 207 31.54 2.93 -0.13
N LYS A 208 30.38 2.97 0.55
CA LYS A 208 30.30 2.94 2.02
C LYS A 208 30.96 1.68 2.58
N GLN A 209 30.68 0.52 2.00
CA GLN A 209 31.28 -0.74 2.44
C GLN A 209 32.82 -0.74 2.27
N GLN A 210 33.33 -0.18 1.18
CA GLN A 210 34.77 -0.07 0.95
C GLN A 210 35.43 0.90 1.95
N GLU A 211 34.77 2.01 2.27
CA GLU A 211 35.27 2.98 3.26
C GLU A 211 35.46 2.33 4.62
N GLU A 212 34.52 1.49 5.07
CA GLU A 212 34.62 0.79 6.36
C GLU A 212 35.66 -0.35 6.36
N GLN A 213 35.97 -0.94 5.20
CA GLN A 213 36.98 -1.99 5.07
C GLN A 213 38.41 -1.45 4.96
N GLN A 214 38.57 -0.15 4.67
CA GLN A 214 39.88 0.47 4.67
C GLN A 214 40.36 0.68 6.11
N PRO A 215 41.62 0.35 6.43
CA PRO A 215 42.19 0.67 7.74
C PRO A 215 42.09 2.18 7.96
N GLN A 216 41.22 2.58 8.87
CA GLN A 216 41.19 3.99 9.27
C GLN A 216 42.58 4.33 9.85
N PRO A 217 43.22 5.43 9.42
CA PRO A 217 44.41 5.91 10.08
C PRO A 217 44.04 6.09 11.57
N GLN A 218 44.62 5.28 12.45
CA GLN A 218 44.43 5.47 13.89
C GLN A 218 44.80 6.91 14.22
N PRO A 219 43.94 7.67 14.90
CA PRO A 219 44.32 8.99 15.38
C PRO A 219 45.54 8.82 16.31
N GLN A 220 46.69 9.34 15.88
CA GLN A 220 47.85 9.37 16.76
C GLN A 220 47.50 10.27 17.97
N PRO A 221 47.71 9.80 19.21
CA PRO A 221 47.38 10.60 20.38
C PRO A 221 48.27 11.84 20.37
N GLY A 222 47.74 12.98 19.98
CA GLY A 222 48.44 14.24 20.12
C GLY A 222 48.30 15.26 18.97
N GLU A 223 47.82 14.89 17.80
CA GLU A 223 47.67 15.85 16.69
C GLU A 223 46.20 16.29 16.61
N LYS A 224 45.89 17.53 16.97
CA LYS A 224 44.68 18.21 16.57
C LYS A 224 44.84 18.44 15.05
N GLU A 225 44.34 17.48 14.23
CA GLU A 225 44.27 17.69 12.80
C GLU A 225 43.37 18.89 12.51
N GLN A 226 44.00 20.01 12.22
CA GLN A 226 43.34 21.04 11.43
C GLN A 226 43.11 20.41 10.06
N PRO A 227 41.87 20.44 9.53
CA PRO A 227 41.61 19.92 8.16
C PRO A 227 42.61 20.52 7.20
N SER A 228 43.30 19.67 6.41
CA SER A 228 44.25 20.16 5.43
C SER A 228 43.57 21.17 4.51
N GLU A 229 44.26 22.24 4.12
CA GLU A 229 43.71 23.29 3.27
C GLU A 229 43.10 22.72 1.97
N ASP A 230 43.62 21.59 1.47
CA ASP A 230 43.09 20.87 0.31
C ASP A 230 41.73 20.21 0.58
N LYS A 231 41.48 19.67 1.80
CA LYS A 231 40.15 19.14 2.20
C LYS A 231 39.12 20.25 2.37
N LEU A 232 39.55 21.39 2.93
CA LEU A 232 38.68 22.57 3.07
C LEU A 232 38.30 23.14 1.71
N LYS A 233 39.24 23.20 0.79
CA LYS A 233 39.00 23.66 -0.56
C LYS A 233 38.08 22.70 -1.35
N GLY A 234 38.31 21.40 -1.26
CA GLY A 234 37.43 20.39 -1.86
C GLY A 234 36.01 20.39 -1.31
N LEU A 235 35.80 20.72 -0.02
CA LEU A 235 34.48 20.93 0.58
C LEU A 235 33.82 22.23 0.10
N GLN A 236 34.60 23.31 -0.03
CA GLN A 236 34.12 24.57 -0.61
C GLN A 236 33.69 24.41 -2.07
N ASP A 237 34.50 23.74 -2.88
CA ASP A 237 34.19 23.48 -4.31
C ASP A 237 32.90 22.64 -4.44
N LYS A 238 32.69 21.61 -3.57
CA LYS A 238 31.46 20.82 -3.55
C LYS A 238 30.23 21.60 -3.08
N LEU A 239 30.40 22.51 -2.11
CA LEU A 239 29.34 23.39 -1.65
C LEU A 239 28.95 24.42 -2.73
N GLU A 240 29.92 24.98 -3.46
CA GLU A 240 29.67 25.87 -4.59
C GLU A 240 28.95 25.15 -5.72
N GLN A 241 29.39 23.91 -6.05
CA GLN A 241 28.74 23.08 -7.08
C GLN A 241 27.31 22.74 -6.70
N GLY A 242 27.07 22.31 -5.46
CA GLY A 242 25.72 22.01 -4.97
C GLY A 242 24.81 23.25 -4.89
N THR A 243 25.39 24.45 -4.69
CA THR A 243 24.62 25.70 -4.72
C THR A 243 24.26 26.08 -6.15
N GLN A 244 25.18 25.91 -7.09
CA GLN A 244 24.92 26.16 -8.51
C GLN A 244 23.90 25.21 -9.11
N GLU A 245 23.96 23.91 -8.75
CA GLU A 245 22.94 22.93 -9.17
C GLU A 245 21.55 23.27 -8.60
N ARG A 246 21.49 23.72 -7.35
CA ARG A 246 20.23 24.14 -6.71
C ARG A 246 19.67 25.42 -7.36
N ASP A 247 20.52 26.40 -7.67
CA ASP A 247 20.10 27.63 -8.33
C ASP A 247 19.64 27.38 -9.78
N GLN A 248 20.23 26.39 -10.47
CA GLN A 248 19.77 25.97 -11.79
C GLN A 248 18.42 25.23 -11.74
N GLN A 249 18.15 24.47 -10.67
CA GLN A 249 16.85 23.82 -10.48
C GLN A 249 15.76 24.77 -9.96
N GLN A 250 16.10 25.85 -9.25
CA GLN A 250 15.15 26.85 -8.77
C GLN A 250 14.73 27.86 -9.82
N GLY A 251 15.32 27.86 -11.02
CA GLY A 251 15.03 28.82 -12.09
C GLY A 251 13.65 28.67 -12.74
N ASP A 252 12.91 27.58 -12.52
CA ASP A 252 11.69 27.30 -13.29
C ASP A 252 10.47 26.78 -12.48
N ASP A 253 10.50 26.76 -11.12
CA ASP A 253 9.29 26.40 -10.37
C ASP A 253 9.20 27.06 -8.98
N PRO A 254 8.24 27.97 -8.73
CA PRO A 254 8.04 28.56 -7.42
C PRO A 254 7.18 27.63 -6.53
N GLY A 255 7.76 26.63 -5.90
CA GLY A 255 7.07 25.92 -4.84
C GLY A 255 7.29 24.41 -4.72
N GLY A 256 8.50 23.97 -4.51
CA GLY A 256 8.74 22.58 -4.15
C GLY A 256 9.92 22.43 -3.19
N SER A 257 9.66 22.33 -1.88
CA SER A 257 10.66 21.89 -0.93
C SER A 257 10.97 20.42 -1.19
N GLY A 258 12.08 20.13 -1.90
CA GLY A 258 12.55 18.78 -2.09
C GLY A 258 13.07 18.19 -0.80
N THR A 259 12.20 17.51 -0.07
CA THR A 259 12.63 16.52 0.91
C THR A 259 12.73 15.18 0.21
N GLU A 260 13.87 14.51 0.30
CA GLU A 260 14.01 13.11 -0.11
C GLU A 260 12.96 12.29 0.64
N LYS A 261 11.86 11.98 -0.05
CA LYS A 261 10.79 11.16 0.52
C LYS A 261 11.02 9.72 0.11
N PRO A 262 10.99 8.77 1.06
CA PRO A 262 10.96 7.36 0.71
C PRO A 262 9.69 7.04 -0.10
N TRP A 263 9.74 5.96 -0.81
CA TRP A 263 8.73 5.49 -1.78
C TRP A 263 7.36 5.24 -1.19
#